data_9f52261473a08da07d9a39995c01c4ce
#
_entry.id   9f52261473a08da07d9a39995c01c4ce
#
_cell.length_a   1.000
_cell.length_b   1.000
_cell.length_c   1.000
_cell.angle_alpha   90.00
_cell.angle_beta   90.00
_cell.angle_gamma   90.00
#
_symmetry.space_group_name_H-M   'P 1'
#
loop_
_entity.id
_entity.type
_entity.pdbx_description
1 polymer ?
#
loop_
_entity_poly.entity_id
_entity_poly.type
_entity_poly.pdbx_seq_one_letter_code
_entity_poly.pdbx_strand_id
1 'polypeptide(L)'
;MCPPFLSEITVSRKIIFLLLTILFAACAPPATFTPQPPIAFTPPADYLPTIFDIDVESTASQERLNDSRPNIIVIMTDDQPFHTMAYMPTVINELIPNGINFTNAFATTPLCCPSRVSILTGEYAHNHQVLTNRMPMGGALKFDDSITIATWMKDAGYRTAYYGKYLNDYEALEPSGYIPPGWDEWGVFLGRNLNENEEAGNLQYYSNFSMSENGLIVEYRGQKTNFGADVVTQKSVDFINTARNDPFFLFIGYYNPHSPYVAAPRHSETFRSGTGWDWFQYRPPNFNEEDIRDKPDYLNDISPLSPEEVDAAHKRILRSILSVDDGIASVLNALDETGLKNKTIVLFLSDNGATLGDHRFGVSKNCVYEACVKIPFVVYAPAYFGARSEDRLIANIDLAPTFIDLAGGAIPDSVDGLSLLSLFKNDPVQWREDILLEHWPAEEGVGSMIPEFYAVRTMEWKYVEYATGENELYDLVNDPYELVNLAGKSDFRDIEAKLAMRLKELKDE
;
A
#
# COMPACT_ATOMS: atom_id res chain seq x y z
N MET A 1 -62.55 -22.34 23.60
CA MET A 1 -62.57 -22.52 25.05
C MET A 1 -61.34 -21.84 25.62
N CYS A 2 -61.59 -20.68 26.23
CA CYS A 2 -60.71 -20.04 27.21
C CYS A 2 -60.76 -20.76 28.55
N PRO A 3 -59.90 -20.57 29.55
CA PRO A 3 -59.55 -19.26 30.09
C PRO A 3 -58.11 -19.12 30.62
N PRO A 4 -57.87 -17.96 31.30
CA PRO A 4 -56.55 -17.33 31.50
C PRO A 4 -56.01 -17.51 32.91
N PHE A 5 -54.76 -17.10 33.18
CA PHE A 5 -54.34 -16.71 34.53
C PHE A 5 -53.39 -15.50 34.49
N LEU A 6 -53.94 -14.40 35.00
CA LEU A 6 -53.22 -13.26 35.54
C LEU A 6 -52.70 -13.58 36.92
N SER A 7 -51.52 -13.10 37.29
CA SER A 7 -51.19 -12.79 38.69
C SER A 7 -50.38 -11.51 38.77
N GLU A 8 -51.03 -10.53 39.34
CA GLU A 8 -50.50 -9.24 39.83
C GLU A 8 -49.43 -9.48 40.90
N ILE A 9 -48.41 -8.67 40.93
CA ILE A 9 -47.63 -8.41 42.14
C ILE A 9 -47.46 -6.89 42.31
N THR A 10 -47.90 -6.52 43.48
CA THR A 10 -48.21 -5.23 44.05
C THR A 10 -46.93 -4.40 44.36
N VAL A 11 -47.05 -3.10 44.12
CA VAL A 11 -46.12 -2.04 44.48
C VAL A 11 -46.19 -1.74 46.00
N SER A 12 -45.03 -1.62 46.63
CA SER A 12 -44.95 -0.95 47.95
C SER A 12 -44.05 0.26 47.89
N ARG A 13 -44.61 1.42 48.09
CA ARG A 13 -43.98 2.73 48.31
C ARG A 13 -43.40 2.77 49.73
N LYS A 14 -42.14 3.19 49.87
CA LYS A 14 -41.65 3.94 51.04
C LYS A 14 -40.77 5.09 50.57
N ILE A 15 -41.31 6.28 50.84
CA ILE A 15 -40.71 7.61 50.76
C ILE A 15 -39.74 7.76 51.92
N ILE A 16 -38.50 8.23 51.64
CA ILE A 16 -37.68 8.94 52.64
C ILE A 16 -37.05 10.14 51.96
N PHE A 17 -37.41 11.33 52.40
CA PHE A 17 -36.80 12.63 52.12
C PHE A 17 -35.43 12.69 52.78
N LEU A 18 -34.42 13.16 52.07
CA LEU A 18 -33.28 13.83 52.69
C LEU A 18 -32.83 15.02 51.87
N LEU A 19 -32.59 16.12 52.61
CA LEU A 19 -32.45 17.50 52.18
C LEU A 19 -31.23 17.77 51.27
N LEU A 20 -31.44 18.78 50.41
CA LEU A 20 -30.43 19.57 49.70
C LEU A 20 -29.32 20.10 50.60
N THR A 21 -28.10 20.00 50.12
CA THR A 21 -27.05 21.01 50.30
C THR A 21 -26.36 21.27 48.94
N ILE A 22 -26.60 22.46 48.42
CA ILE A 22 -25.95 23.01 47.24
C ILE A 22 -24.54 23.45 47.67
N LEU A 23 -23.51 22.87 47.04
CA LEU A 23 -22.16 23.47 47.05
C LEU A 23 -21.80 23.80 45.60
N PHE A 24 -21.70 25.09 45.34
CA PHE A 24 -21.08 25.64 44.14
C PHE A 24 -19.60 25.23 44.14
N ALA A 25 -19.21 24.37 43.21
CA ALA A 25 -17.79 24.15 42.86
C ALA A 25 -17.54 24.90 41.54
N ALA A 26 -16.64 25.85 41.61
CA ALA A 26 -16.24 26.73 40.52
C ALA A 26 -15.66 25.92 39.34
N CYS A 27 -15.98 26.38 38.13
CA CYS A 27 -15.34 25.96 36.87
C CYS A 27 -13.83 26.17 36.95
N ALA A 28 -13.06 25.11 36.94
CA ALA A 28 -11.65 25.15 36.61
C ALA A 28 -11.52 24.93 35.08
N PRO A 29 -10.64 25.66 34.39
CA PRO A 29 -10.39 25.45 32.98
C PRO A 29 -9.72 24.05 32.74
N PRO A 30 -9.88 23.44 31.55
CA PRO A 30 -9.28 22.15 31.25
C PRO A 30 -7.77 22.25 31.35
N ALA A 31 -7.17 21.26 32.03
CA ALA A 31 -5.73 21.14 32.16
C ALA A 31 -5.09 20.98 30.77
N THR A 32 -4.20 21.90 30.44
CA THR A 32 -3.30 21.77 29.30
C THR A 32 -2.38 20.58 29.50
N PHE A 33 -2.47 19.61 28.62
CA PHE A 33 -1.59 18.45 28.59
C PHE A 33 -0.21 18.95 28.13
N THR A 34 0.74 19.01 29.04
CA THR A 34 2.16 19.19 28.70
C THR A 34 2.76 17.80 28.50
N PRO A 35 3.40 17.50 27.34
CA PRO A 35 4.12 16.26 27.16
C PRO A 35 5.26 16.19 28.19
N GLN A 36 5.37 15.07 28.88
CA GLN A 36 6.56 14.77 29.71
C GLN A 36 7.74 14.52 28.77
N PRO A 37 8.93 15.06 29.10
CA PRO A 37 10.14 14.74 28.34
C PRO A 37 10.50 13.24 28.50
N PRO A 38 11.12 12.63 27.47
CA PRO A 38 11.52 11.23 27.52
C PRO A 38 12.50 10.99 28.65
N ILE A 39 12.31 9.87 29.37
CA ILE A 39 13.21 9.41 30.43
C ILE A 39 14.54 9.04 29.75
N ALA A 40 15.57 9.81 30.00
CA ALA A 40 16.92 9.52 29.56
C ALA A 40 17.45 8.29 30.30
N PHE A 41 17.73 7.23 29.57
CA PHE A 41 18.43 6.04 30.07
C PHE A 41 19.92 6.36 30.13
N THR A 42 20.48 6.40 31.33
CA THR A 42 21.94 6.51 31.58
C THR A 42 22.46 5.09 31.80
N PRO A 43 23.39 4.58 30.95
CA PRO A 43 24.01 3.28 31.16
C PRO A 43 24.97 3.35 32.35
N PRO A 44 25.24 2.19 33.07
CA PRO A 44 26.20 2.13 34.20
C PRO A 44 27.62 2.45 33.74
N ALA A 45 28.37 3.09 34.63
CA ALA A 45 29.69 3.69 34.38
C ALA A 45 30.87 2.71 34.17
N ASP A 46 30.65 1.39 34.10
CA ASP A 46 31.72 0.39 34.10
C ASP A 46 31.86 -0.43 32.80
N TYR A 47 31.38 0.08 31.65
CA TYR A 47 31.60 -0.60 30.39
C TYR A 47 32.66 0.14 29.54
N LEU A 48 33.93 -0.25 29.75
CA LEU A 48 35.04 0.13 28.86
C LEU A 48 35.33 -1.06 27.93
N PRO A 49 35.13 -0.93 26.59
CA PRO A 49 35.64 -1.93 25.67
C PRO A 49 37.15 -1.76 25.52
N THR A 50 37.88 -2.84 25.61
CA THR A 50 39.30 -2.95 25.29
C THR A 50 39.53 -2.59 23.83
N ILE A 51 40.31 -1.56 23.60
CA ILE A 51 40.78 -1.12 22.29
C ILE A 51 41.79 -2.16 21.80
N PHE A 52 41.45 -2.86 20.72
CA PHE A 52 42.44 -3.51 19.85
C PHE A 52 42.72 -2.55 18.72
N ASP A 53 43.91 -1.99 18.68
CA ASP A 53 44.44 -1.28 17.53
C ASP A 53 44.61 -2.26 16.37
N ILE A 54 43.75 -2.13 15.35
CA ILE A 54 43.96 -2.66 14.01
C ILE A 54 43.95 -1.48 13.06
N ASP A 55 45.15 -1.02 12.71
CA ASP A 55 45.40 -0.08 11.60
C ASP A 55 45.07 -0.77 10.26
N VAL A 56 43.82 -0.73 9.83
CA VAL A 56 43.39 -0.87 8.42
C VAL A 56 42.30 0.15 8.17
N GLU A 57 42.66 1.39 8.28
CA GLU A 57 41.79 2.49 7.85
C GLU A 57 42.57 3.35 6.84
N SER A 58 42.00 3.55 5.66
CA SER A 58 41.93 4.94 5.24
C SER A 58 41.33 5.22 3.86
N THR A 59 41.28 4.29 2.95
CA THR A 59 40.74 4.65 1.61
C THR A 59 39.20 4.41 1.51
N ALA A 60 38.69 3.34 2.05
CA ALA A 60 37.26 3.04 1.99
C ALA A 60 36.38 3.97 2.86
N SER A 61 36.91 4.46 3.98
CA SER A 61 36.17 5.37 4.88
C SER A 61 36.10 6.81 4.35
N GLN A 62 37.11 7.28 3.57
CA GLN A 62 37.06 8.59 2.94
C GLN A 62 36.18 8.63 1.69
N GLU A 63 36.07 7.54 0.94
CA GLU A 63 35.12 7.42 -0.18
C GLU A 63 33.66 7.42 0.31
N ARG A 64 33.37 6.79 1.45
CA ARG A 64 32.02 6.78 2.08
C ARG A 64 31.57 8.15 2.59
N LEU A 65 32.49 9.00 3.04
CA LEU A 65 32.16 10.37 3.51
C LEU A 65 31.74 11.31 2.37
N ASN A 66 31.99 10.94 1.12
CA ASN A 66 31.66 11.72 -0.08
C ASN A 66 30.58 11.06 -0.96
N ASP A 67 29.89 10.01 -0.49
CA ASP A 67 28.83 9.38 -1.27
C ASP A 67 27.65 10.36 -1.42
N SER A 68 27.43 10.83 -2.64
CA SER A 68 26.37 11.79 -2.98
C SER A 68 25.06 11.13 -3.36
N ARG A 69 25.01 9.78 -3.37
CA ARG A 69 23.80 9.04 -3.71
C ARG A 69 22.75 9.21 -2.61
N PRO A 70 21.46 9.34 -2.98
CA PRO A 70 20.41 9.51 -1.99
C PRO A 70 20.13 8.20 -1.22
N ASN A 71 19.71 8.31 0.03
CA ASN A 71 18.94 7.24 0.65
C ASN A 71 17.59 7.11 -0.05
N ILE A 72 17.04 5.91 -0.10
CA ILE A 72 15.76 5.64 -0.74
C ILE A 72 14.85 4.91 0.25
N ILE A 73 13.66 5.44 0.45
CA ILE A 73 12.60 4.81 1.24
C ILE A 73 11.39 4.60 0.35
N VAL A 74 10.92 3.36 0.28
CA VAL A 74 9.63 3.00 -0.34
C VAL A 74 8.63 2.73 0.76
N ILE A 75 7.48 3.43 0.74
CA ILE A 75 6.36 3.21 1.64
C ILE A 75 5.19 2.73 0.79
N MET A 76 4.83 1.47 0.92
CA MET A 76 3.80 0.82 0.12
C MET A 76 2.64 0.34 0.99
N THR A 77 1.42 0.70 0.59
CA THR A 77 0.17 0.19 1.15
C THR A 77 -0.33 -1.02 0.37
N ASP A 78 -1.34 -1.71 0.89
CA ASP A 78 -1.93 -2.92 0.35
C ASP A 78 -3.42 -2.70 0.08
N ASP A 79 -3.85 -2.83 -1.19
CA ASP A 79 -5.24 -2.62 -1.62
C ASP A 79 -5.79 -1.21 -1.31
N GLN A 80 -5.00 -0.16 -1.49
CA GLN A 80 -5.47 1.19 -1.20
C GLN A 80 -6.27 1.77 -2.36
N PRO A 81 -7.58 2.04 -2.18
CA PRO A 81 -8.35 2.80 -3.17
C PRO A 81 -7.75 4.20 -3.37
N PHE A 82 -7.52 4.61 -4.61
CA PHE A 82 -6.83 5.87 -4.96
C PHE A 82 -7.39 7.10 -4.22
N HIS A 83 -8.72 7.23 -4.15
CA HIS A 83 -9.38 8.38 -3.52
C HIS A 83 -9.12 8.52 -2.01
N THR A 84 -8.73 7.44 -1.33
CA THR A 84 -8.51 7.45 0.13
C THR A 84 -7.26 8.21 0.54
N MET A 85 -6.33 8.46 -0.40
CA MET A 85 -5.17 9.33 -0.17
C MET A 85 -5.59 10.72 0.34
N ALA A 86 -6.75 11.23 -0.09
CA ALA A 86 -7.30 12.51 0.36
C ALA A 86 -7.62 12.57 1.87
N TYR A 87 -7.62 11.43 2.57
CA TYR A 87 -7.86 11.32 4.00
C TYR A 87 -6.58 11.05 4.82
N MET A 88 -5.40 11.22 4.22
CA MET A 88 -4.09 11.04 4.85
C MET A 88 -3.44 12.40 5.09
N PRO A 89 -3.56 13.00 6.31
CA PRO A 89 -3.09 14.35 6.59
C PRO A 89 -1.62 14.58 6.30
N THR A 90 -0.74 13.63 6.61
CA THR A 90 0.69 13.74 6.34
C THR A 90 0.98 13.73 4.84
N VAL A 91 0.32 12.86 4.09
CA VAL A 91 0.46 12.82 2.62
C VAL A 91 0.01 14.13 2.00
N ILE A 92 -1.17 14.66 2.40
CA ILE A 92 -1.76 15.88 1.84
C ILE A 92 -0.98 17.14 2.24
N ASN A 93 -0.50 17.23 3.48
CA ASN A 93 0.09 18.47 3.99
C ASN A 93 1.63 18.50 3.91
N GLU A 94 2.27 17.32 3.80
CA GLU A 94 3.75 17.24 3.79
C GLU A 94 4.28 16.65 2.48
N LEU A 95 3.81 15.46 2.05
CA LEU A 95 4.40 14.79 0.88
C LEU A 95 4.04 15.52 -0.41
N ILE A 96 2.76 15.75 -0.69
CA ILE A 96 2.29 16.36 -1.95
C ILE A 96 2.79 17.79 -2.12
N PRO A 97 2.69 18.70 -1.12
CA PRO A 97 3.13 20.07 -1.29
C PRO A 97 4.64 20.25 -1.45
N ASN A 98 5.43 19.25 -1.05
CA ASN A 98 6.88 19.28 -1.11
C ASN A 98 7.47 18.18 -2.02
N GLY A 99 6.65 17.56 -2.88
CA GLY A 99 7.03 16.44 -3.72
C GLY A 99 6.43 16.47 -5.10
N ILE A 100 6.59 15.39 -5.84
CA ILE A 100 5.98 15.16 -7.15
C ILE A 100 4.78 14.24 -6.95
N ASN A 101 3.58 14.73 -7.23
CA ASN A 101 2.35 13.93 -7.19
C ASN A 101 2.03 13.41 -8.59
N PHE A 102 2.21 12.10 -8.82
CA PHE A 102 1.85 11.47 -10.08
C PHE A 102 0.35 11.16 -10.12
N THR A 103 -0.34 11.74 -11.08
CA THR A 103 -1.80 11.61 -11.19
C THR A 103 -2.24 10.42 -12.03
N ASN A 104 -1.32 9.81 -12.80
CA ASN A 104 -1.55 8.67 -13.68
C ASN A 104 -0.51 7.57 -13.45
N ALA A 105 -0.53 7.01 -12.23
CA ALA A 105 0.29 5.86 -11.83
C ALA A 105 -0.56 4.59 -11.77
N PHE A 106 -0.04 3.49 -12.30
CA PHE A 106 -0.79 2.25 -12.47
C PHE A 106 -0.02 1.02 -11.98
N ALA A 107 -0.74 0.07 -11.39
CA ALA A 107 -0.28 -1.29 -11.22
C ALA A 107 -0.57 -2.08 -12.51
N THR A 108 0.43 -2.68 -13.11
CA THR A 108 0.31 -3.46 -14.36
C THR A 108 -0.53 -4.72 -14.18
N THR A 109 -0.52 -5.29 -12.97
CA THR A 109 -1.40 -6.38 -12.55
C THR A 109 -2.08 -5.99 -11.24
N PRO A 110 -3.42 -5.86 -11.19
CA PRO A 110 -4.14 -5.37 -10.02
C PRO A 110 -4.32 -6.45 -8.94
N LEU A 111 -3.22 -7.09 -8.53
CA LEU A 111 -3.17 -8.16 -7.54
C LEU A 111 -1.84 -8.13 -6.78
N CYS A 112 -1.89 -8.30 -5.46
CA CYS A 112 -0.77 -8.11 -4.54
C CYS A 112 0.54 -8.78 -5.00
N CYS A 113 0.57 -10.12 -5.13
CA CYS A 113 1.82 -10.84 -5.38
C CYS A 113 2.42 -10.51 -6.75
N PRO A 114 1.68 -10.59 -7.88
CA PRO A 114 2.22 -10.19 -9.19
C PRO A 114 2.71 -8.74 -9.19
N SER A 115 1.91 -7.78 -8.69
CA SER A 115 2.29 -6.37 -8.64
C SER A 115 3.57 -6.15 -7.81
N ARG A 116 3.71 -6.82 -6.67
CA ARG A 116 4.90 -6.70 -5.81
C ARG A 116 6.13 -7.30 -6.49
N VAL A 117 5.98 -8.40 -7.21
CA VAL A 117 7.08 -8.98 -8.01
C VAL A 117 7.45 -8.04 -9.14
N SER A 118 6.48 -7.45 -9.84
CA SER A 118 6.73 -6.41 -10.86
C SER A 118 7.51 -5.22 -10.29
N ILE A 119 7.21 -4.77 -9.07
CA ILE A 119 7.97 -3.72 -8.37
C ILE A 119 9.40 -4.18 -8.07
N LEU A 120 9.57 -5.44 -7.66
CA LEU A 120 10.88 -5.98 -7.27
C LEU A 120 11.80 -6.25 -8.46
N THR A 121 11.27 -6.60 -9.62
CA THR A 121 12.02 -6.97 -10.82
C THR A 121 12.05 -5.88 -11.89
N GLY A 122 11.00 -5.06 -11.98
CA GLY A 122 10.78 -4.14 -13.08
C GLY A 122 10.20 -4.80 -14.33
N GLU A 123 9.71 -6.04 -14.21
CA GLU A 123 9.18 -6.86 -15.29
C GLU A 123 7.65 -6.91 -15.24
N TYR A 124 7.02 -7.08 -16.41
CA TYR A 124 5.61 -7.44 -16.50
C TYR A 124 5.37 -8.86 -15.96
N ALA A 125 4.13 -9.14 -15.54
CA ALA A 125 3.80 -10.42 -14.94
C ALA A 125 3.99 -11.60 -15.91
N HIS A 126 3.73 -11.41 -17.20
CA HIS A 126 3.99 -12.43 -18.21
C HIS A 126 5.49 -12.74 -18.41
N ASN A 127 6.41 -11.83 -18.03
CA ASN A 127 7.86 -12.04 -18.08
C ASN A 127 8.37 -12.71 -16.80
N HIS A 128 8.05 -12.20 -15.60
CA HIS A 128 8.48 -12.81 -14.33
C HIS A 128 7.67 -14.04 -13.91
N GLN A 129 6.57 -14.40 -14.59
CA GLN A 129 5.78 -15.63 -14.42
C GLN A 129 5.12 -15.83 -13.04
N VAL A 130 4.99 -14.80 -12.22
CA VAL A 130 4.22 -14.82 -10.97
C VAL A 130 2.88 -14.13 -11.24
N LEU A 131 1.88 -14.92 -11.61
CA LEU A 131 0.63 -14.46 -12.21
C LEU A 131 -0.51 -14.29 -11.21
N THR A 132 -0.42 -15.00 -10.06
CA THR A 132 -1.45 -15.00 -9.00
C THR A 132 -0.80 -14.91 -7.62
N ASN A 133 -1.65 -14.88 -6.58
CA ASN A 133 -1.19 -14.81 -5.19
C ASN A 133 -0.68 -16.15 -4.64
N ARG A 134 -0.94 -17.28 -5.31
CA ARG A 134 -0.66 -18.64 -4.81
C ARG A 134 -0.23 -19.59 -5.90
N MET A 135 0.41 -20.68 -5.48
CA MET A 135 0.70 -21.80 -6.37
C MET A 135 -0.59 -22.35 -7.03
N PRO A 136 -0.55 -22.88 -8.26
CA PRO A 136 0.67 -23.15 -9.06
C PRO A 136 1.18 -21.95 -9.87
N MET A 137 0.41 -20.85 -10.00
CA MET A 137 0.76 -19.75 -10.89
C MET A 137 1.36 -18.52 -10.17
N GLY A 138 1.51 -18.56 -8.85
CA GLY A 138 2.00 -17.40 -8.12
C GLY A 138 2.44 -17.70 -6.68
N GLY A 139 2.49 -16.65 -5.85
CA GLY A 139 3.02 -16.71 -4.50
C GLY A 139 4.55 -16.70 -4.43
N ALA A 140 5.07 -16.59 -3.21
CA ALA A 140 6.52 -16.54 -2.97
C ALA A 140 7.27 -17.79 -3.45
N LEU A 141 6.60 -18.95 -3.43
CA LEU A 141 7.17 -20.21 -3.90
C LEU A 141 7.41 -20.26 -5.42
N LYS A 142 6.71 -19.43 -6.19
CA LYS A 142 6.84 -19.34 -7.65
C LYS A 142 7.93 -18.35 -8.08
N PHE A 143 8.23 -17.39 -7.22
CA PHE A 143 9.11 -16.27 -7.53
C PHE A 143 10.59 -16.70 -7.50
N ASP A 144 11.32 -16.38 -8.58
CA ASP A 144 12.79 -16.42 -8.59
C ASP A 144 13.30 -15.05 -8.10
N ASP A 145 13.68 -14.99 -6.83
CA ASP A 145 14.14 -13.78 -6.16
C ASP A 145 15.66 -13.56 -6.22
N SER A 146 16.36 -14.33 -7.07
CA SER A 146 17.82 -14.26 -7.22
C SER A 146 18.31 -12.91 -7.75
N ILE A 147 17.49 -12.20 -8.54
CA ILE A 147 17.80 -10.91 -9.14
C ILE A 147 16.62 -9.96 -8.92
N THR A 148 16.77 -8.99 -8.02
CA THR A 148 15.73 -8.03 -7.64
C THR A 148 16.34 -6.67 -7.31
N ILE A 149 15.50 -5.67 -7.06
CA ILE A 149 15.93 -4.36 -6.52
C ILE A 149 16.83 -4.51 -5.28
N ALA A 150 16.61 -5.54 -4.47
CA ALA A 150 17.41 -5.77 -3.27
C ALA A 150 18.86 -6.14 -3.62
N THR A 151 19.03 -7.07 -4.55
CA THR A 151 20.37 -7.47 -5.00
C THR A 151 21.08 -6.34 -5.72
N TRP A 152 20.40 -5.62 -6.62
CA TRP A 152 20.98 -4.47 -7.31
C TRP A 152 21.38 -3.35 -6.34
N MET A 153 20.54 -3.00 -5.37
CA MET A 153 20.86 -1.99 -4.38
C MET A 153 22.00 -2.43 -3.46
N LYS A 154 22.04 -3.71 -3.09
CA LYS A 154 23.12 -4.29 -2.30
C LYS A 154 24.46 -4.24 -3.04
N ASP A 155 24.47 -4.63 -4.33
CA ASP A 155 25.66 -4.61 -5.18
C ASP A 155 26.15 -3.18 -5.43
N ALA A 156 25.23 -2.22 -5.45
CA ALA A 156 25.57 -0.79 -5.48
C ALA A 156 26.07 -0.26 -4.12
N GLY A 157 26.17 -1.09 -3.08
CA GLY A 157 26.72 -0.73 -1.76
C GLY A 157 25.74 -0.02 -0.82
N TYR A 158 24.44 -0.14 -1.06
CA TYR A 158 23.42 0.31 -0.12
C TYR A 158 23.27 -0.69 1.03
N ARG A 159 23.03 -0.19 2.25
CA ARG A 159 22.46 -1.00 3.33
C ARG A 159 20.98 -1.17 3.06
N THR A 160 20.51 -2.40 3.02
CA THR A 160 19.15 -2.75 2.57
C THR A 160 18.29 -3.27 3.72
N ALA A 161 17.04 -2.85 3.78
CA ALA A 161 16.07 -3.38 4.74
C ALA A 161 14.67 -3.50 4.15
N TYR A 162 13.94 -4.54 4.58
CA TYR A 162 12.53 -4.75 4.28
C TYR A 162 11.73 -5.02 5.54
N TYR A 163 10.64 -4.25 5.77
CA TYR A 163 9.75 -4.46 6.90
C TYR A 163 8.29 -4.50 6.47
N GLY A 164 7.53 -5.49 6.97
CA GLY A 164 6.09 -5.61 6.79
C GLY A 164 5.64 -6.74 5.88
N LYS A 165 4.63 -6.52 5.04
CA LYS A 165 4.12 -7.52 4.09
C LYS A 165 5.05 -7.64 2.89
N TYR A 166 5.52 -8.87 2.63
CA TYR A 166 6.30 -9.23 1.45
C TYR A 166 5.38 -9.85 0.37
N LEU A 167 5.54 -11.10 0.03
CA LEU A 167 4.72 -11.83 -0.93
C LEU A 167 3.75 -12.78 -0.21
N ASN A 168 2.67 -13.13 -0.87
CA ASN A 168 1.75 -14.15 -0.39
C ASN A 168 2.47 -15.52 -0.32
N ASP A 169 2.08 -16.35 0.65
CA ASP A 169 2.65 -17.67 0.90
C ASP A 169 4.16 -17.66 1.25
N TYR A 170 4.74 -16.49 1.66
CA TYR A 170 6.13 -16.41 2.10
C TYR A 170 6.41 -17.37 3.28
N GLU A 171 5.44 -17.57 4.16
CA GLU A 171 5.53 -18.51 5.28
C GLU A 171 5.81 -19.96 4.85
N ALA A 172 5.55 -20.31 3.59
CA ALA A 172 5.89 -21.62 3.04
C ALA A 172 7.39 -21.79 2.80
N LEU A 173 8.13 -20.68 2.65
CA LEU A 173 9.60 -20.65 2.54
C LEU A 173 10.27 -20.60 3.92
N GLU A 174 9.56 -20.11 4.92
CA GLU A 174 10.05 -19.75 6.24
C GLU A 174 10.63 -20.92 7.07
N PRO A 175 10.14 -22.17 7.02
CA PRO A 175 10.68 -23.25 7.85
C PRO A 175 12.21 -23.40 7.83
N SER A 176 12.87 -22.86 6.80
CA SER A 176 14.33 -22.80 6.67
C SER A 176 14.98 -21.53 7.22
N GLY A 177 14.18 -20.54 7.70
CA GLY A 177 14.68 -19.21 8.03
C GLY A 177 15.10 -18.40 6.80
N TYR A 178 14.46 -18.64 5.67
CA TYR A 178 14.82 -18.05 4.38
C TYR A 178 14.69 -16.53 4.40
N ILE A 179 15.72 -15.85 3.91
CA ILE A 179 15.74 -14.42 3.64
C ILE A 179 16.08 -14.25 2.17
N PRO A 180 15.25 -13.53 1.38
CA PRO A 180 15.56 -13.27 -0.03
C PRO A 180 16.92 -12.58 -0.19
N PRO A 181 17.67 -12.87 -1.24
CA PRO A 181 18.97 -12.26 -1.49
C PRO A 181 18.91 -10.74 -1.53
N GLY A 182 19.97 -10.10 -1.06
CA GLY A 182 20.15 -8.66 -1.14
C GLY A 182 19.63 -7.86 0.07
N TRP A 183 18.92 -8.46 1.02
CA TRP A 183 18.48 -7.78 2.24
C TRP A 183 19.47 -7.97 3.39
N ASP A 184 19.91 -6.86 4.02
CA ASP A 184 20.72 -6.87 5.24
C ASP A 184 19.86 -6.99 6.50
N GLU A 185 18.69 -6.38 6.49
CA GLU A 185 17.72 -6.47 7.56
C GLU A 185 16.36 -6.89 7.02
N TRP A 186 15.76 -7.82 7.73
CA TRP A 186 14.54 -8.47 7.32
C TRP A 186 13.56 -8.59 8.48
N GLY A 187 12.35 -8.06 8.30
CA GLY A 187 11.29 -8.14 9.31
C GLY A 187 9.93 -8.22 8.64
N VAL A 188 9.50 -9.43 8.22
CA VAL A 188 8.28 -9.59 7.41
C VAL A 188 7.23 -10.43 8.13
N PHE A 189 5.98 -10.11 7.86
CA PHE A 189 4.85 -10.85 8.38
C PHE A 189 4.83 -12.29 7.88
N LEU A 190 4.50 -13.21 8.79
CA LEU A 190 4.20 -14.61 8.50
C LEU A 190 2.69 -14.83 8.57
N GLY A 191 2.15 -15.63 7.64
CA GLY A 191 0.70 -15.89 7.53
C GLY A 191 0.08 -16.64 8.69
N ARG A 192 0.81 -16.87 9.79
CA ARG A 192 0.34 -17.57 10.96
C ARG A 192 -0.55 -16.68 11.81
N ASN A 193 -1.81 -17.09 11.97
CA ASN A 193 -2.72 -16.47 12.90
C ASN A 193 -2.45 -17.02 14.32
N LEU A 194 -2.09 -16.15 15.27
CA LEU A 194 -1.86 -16.53 16.66
C LEU A 194 -3.14 -16.50 17.51
N ASN A 195 -4.30 -16.25 16.93
CA ASN A 195 -5.58 -16.32 17.62
C ASN A 195 -6.04 -17.77 17.70
N GLU A 196 -6.05 -18.32 18.90
CA GLU A 196 -6.52 -19.70 19.18
C GLU A 196 -8.04 -19.89 19.03
N ASN A 197 -8.81 -18.79 18.99
CA ASN A 197 -10.25 -18.80 18.85
C ASN A 197 -10.65 -18.24 17.48
N GLU A 198 -11.24 -19.06 16.63
CA GLU A 198 -11.82 -18.66 15.34
C GLU A 198 -12.88 -17.55 15.48
N GLU A 199 -13.55 -17.44 16.63
CA GLU A 199 -14.53 -16.38 16.95
C GLU A 199 -13.90 -14.98 17.08
N ALA A 200 -12.60 -14.85 17.35
CA ALA A 200 -11.91 -13.55 17.44
C ALA A 200 -11.70 -12.88 16.08
N GLY A 201 -12.09 -13.54 14.99
CA GLY A 201 -11.86 -13.09 13.61
C GLY A 201 -10.39 -13.20 13.21
N ASN A 202 -10.16 -13.45 11.93
CA ASN A 202 -8.82 -13.45 11.37
C ASN A 202 -8.33 -12.00 11.23
N LEU A 203 -7.65 -11.47 12.26
CA LEU A 203 -7.08 -10.12 12.24
C LEU A 203 -5.78 -10.06 11.44
N GLN A 204 -5.32 -11.19 10.92
CA GLN A 204 -4.10 -11.30 10.11
C GLN A 204 -2.94 -10.50 10.72
N TYR A 205 -2.34 -9.62 9.93
CA TYR A 205 -1.17 -8.83 10.35
C TYR A 205 -1.49 -7.57 11.16
N TYR A 206 -2.77 -7.34 11.49
CA TYR A 206 -3.14 -6.18 12.33
C TYR A 206 -2.83 -6.38 13.80
N SER A 207 -3.05 -7.60 14.31
CA SER A 207 -2.74 -7.93 15.70
C SER A 207 -2.61 -9.44 15.91
N ASN A 208 -1.85 -9.85 16.91
CA ASN A 208 -1.56 -11.25 17.21
C ASN A 208 -1.00 -12.00 15.99
N PHE A 209 0.11 -11.51 15.49
CA PHE A 209 0.81 -12.03 14.33
C PHE A 209 2.23 -12.48 14.69
N SER A 210 2.87 -13.18 13.78
CA SER A 210 4.31 -13.46 13.82
C SER A 210 5.04 -12.80 12.66
N MET A 211 6.32 -12.52 12.86
CA MET A 211 7.24 -12.02 11.85
C MET A 211 8.47 -12.92 11.76
N SER A 212 9.04 -13.06 10.56
CA SER A 212 10.41 -13.50 10.39
C SER A 212 11.32 -12.29 10.56
N GLU A 213 12.14 -12.28 11.60
CA GLU A 213 13.12 -11.23 11.88
C GLU A 213 14.53 -11.79 11.71
N ASN A 214 15.16 -11.46 10.61
CA ASN A 214 16.47 -12.00 10.21
C ASN A 214 16.53 -13.54 10.34
N GLY A 215 15.45 -14.22 9.91
CA GLY A 215 15.31 -15.67 9.96
C GLY A 215 14.83 -16.23 11.30
N LEU A 216 14.56 -15.41 12.30
CA LEU A 216 13.98 -15.82 13.58
C LEU A 216 12.48 -15.49 13.61
N ILE A 217 11.67 -16.44 14.12
CA ILE A 217 10.23 -16.19 14.29
C ILE A 217 10.02 -15.43 15.60
N VAL A 218 9.41 -14.23 15.49
CA VAL A 218 9.04 -13.38 16.62
C VAL A 218 7.52 -13.22 16.65
N GLU A 219 6.91 -13.48 17.81
CA GLU A 219 5.47 -13.35 18.00
C GLU A 219 5.11 -12.00 18.63
N TYR A 220 4.14 -11.32 18.03
CA TYR A 220 3.59 -10.05 18.49
C TYR A 220 2.15 -10.26 18.98
N ARG A 221 1.93 -10.15 20.29
CA ARG A 221 0.62 -10.34 20.93
C ARG A 221 0.10 -9.04 21.53
N GLY A 222 -1.22 -8.83 21.45
CA GLY A 222 -1.88 -7.68 22.05
C GLY A 222 -2.03 -6.48 21.12
N GLN A 223 -3.25 -6.19 20.67
CA GLN A 223 -3.57 -5.12 19.71
C GLN A 223 -3.16 -3.72 20.17
N LYS A 224 -3.23 -3.44 21.48
CA LYS A 224 -2.92 -2.09 22.01
C LYS A 224 -1.43 -1.76 22.02
N THR A 225 -0.59 -2.78 22.12
CA THR A 225 0.86 -2.64 22.24
C THR A 225 1.60 -3.02 20.97
N ASN A 226 1.00 -3.89 20.17
CA ASN A 226 1.63 -4.49 18.98
C ASN A 226 0.63 -4.46 17.80
N PHE A 227 0.22 -3.26 17.40
CA PHE A 227 -0.53 -3.09 16.16
C PHE A 227 0.44 -3.17 14.98
N GLY A 228 0.11 -3.97 13.96
CA GLY A 228 1.05 -4.33 12.89
C GLY A 228 1.72 -3.13 12.22
N ALA A 229 0.94 -2.10 11.85
CA ALA A 229 1.51 -0.90 11.25
C ALA A 229 2.49 -0.17 12.21
N ASP A 230 2.21 -0.16 13.53
CA ASP A 230 3.08 0.50 14.50
C ASP A 230 4.40 -0.26 14.68
N VAL A 231 4.35 -1.60 14.66
CA VAL A 231 5.55 -2.46 14.73
C VAL A 231 6.43 -2.25 13.51
N VAL A 232 5.84 -2.23 12.30
CA VAL A 232 6.56 -1.97 11.05
C VAL A 232 7.17 -0.57 11.05
N THR A 233 6.42 0.44 11.50
CA THR A 233 6.90 1.83 11.63
C THR A 233 8.08 1.91 12.59
N GLN A 234 7.99 1.29 13.78
CA GLN A 234 9.06 1.34 14.78
C GLN A 234 10.35 0.72 14.25
N LYS A 235 10.27 -0.46 13.58
CA LYS A 235 11.45 -1.08 12.96
C LYS A 235 12.08 -0.18 11.91
N SER A 236 11.27 0.50 11.11
CA SER A 236 11.73 1.43 10.08
C SER A 236 12.43 2.66 10.69
N VAL A 237 11.89 3.22 11.77
CA VAL A 237 12.49 4.32 12.52
C VAL A 237 13.80 3.88 13.17
N ASP A 238 13.85 2.70 13.78
CA ASP A 238 15.06 2.15 14.39
C ASP A 238 16.17 1.96 13.34
N PHE A 239 15.82 1.44 12.16
CA PHE A 239 16.75 1.32 11.03
C PHE A 239 17.32 2.67 10.60
N ILE A 240 16.46 3.69 10.40
CA ILE A 240 16.87 5.05 10.04
C ILE A 240 17.84 5.62 11.07
N ASN A 241 17.55 5.42 12.36
CA ASN A 241 18.38 5.90 13.46
C ASN A 241 19.79 5.29 13.48
N THR A 242 19.97 4.10 12.92
CA THR A 242 21.24 3.38 12.87
C THR A 242 22.00 3.55 11.55
N ALA A 243 21.34 3.95 10.45
CA ALA A 243 21.87 3.99 9.09
C ALA A 243 22.54 5.35 8.72
N ARG A 244 23.26 5.98 9.62
CA ARG A 244 23.69 7.39 9.51
C ARG A 244 24.75 7.69 8.45
N ASN A 245 25.63 6.77 8.15
CA ASN A 245 26.85 7.04 7.38
C ASN A 245 26.91 6.38 5.99
N ASP A 246 26.06 5.39 5.75
CA ASP A 246 26.01 4.66 4.48
C ASP A 246 24.69 4.96 3.75
N PRO A 247 24.66 5.04 2.41
CA PRO A 247 23.41 5.13 1.69
C PRO A 247 22.57 3.87 1.99
N PHE A 248 21.27 4.06 2.20
CA PHE A 248 20.39 2.95 2.50
C PHE A 248 19.18 2.87 1.57
N PHE A 249 18.70 1.67 1.38
CA PHE A 249 17.46 1.33 0.71
C PHE A 249 16.52 0.64 1.71
N LEU A 250 15.42 1.30 2.06
CA LEU A 250 14.44 0.81 3.01
C LEU A 250 13.08 0.61 2.33
N PHE A 251 12.57 -0.62 2.34
CA PHE A 251 11.24 -0.93 1.85
C PHE A 251 10.28 -1.21 3.02
N ILE A 252 9.21 -0.41 3.11
CA ILE A 252 8.18 -0.49 4.15
C ILE A 252 6.88 -0.95 3.50
N GLY A 253 6.52 -2.21 3.67
CA GLY A 253 5.30 -2.80 3.13
C GLY A 253 4.21 -2.86 4.20
N TYR A 254 3.37 -1.84 4.31
CA TYR A 254 2.22 -1.89 5.19
C TYR A 254 1.18 -2.89 4.69
N TYR A 255 0.50 -3.57 5.62
CA TYR A 255 -0.67 -4.40 5.29
C TYR A 255 -1.95 -3.57 5.18
N ASN A 256 -1.96 -2.39 5.78
CA ASN A 256 -3.08 -1.45 5.72
C ASN A 256 -3.22 -0.84 4.31
N PRO A 257 -4.46 -0.62 3.82
CA PRO A 257 -5.73 -0.92 4.47
C PRO A 257 -6.35 -2.28 4.08
N HIS A 258 -5.60 -3.29 3.65
CA HIS A 258 -6.13 -4.60 3.24
C HIS A 258 -7.18 -5.16 4.22
N SER A 259 -8.13 -5.95 3.71
CA SER A 259 -9.13 -6.65 4.54
C SER A 259 -8.45 -7.41 5.70
N PRO A 260 -9.03 -7.39 6.92
CA PRO A 260 -10.37 -6.92 7.33
C PRO A 260 -10.49 -5.44 7.73
N TYR A 261 -9.60 -4.55 7.28
CA TYR A 261 -9.69 -3.09 7.47
C TYR A 261 -9.68 -2.65 8.94
N VAL A 262 -8.75 -3.16 9.74
CA VAL A 262 -8.72 -2.91 11.18
C VAL A 262 -8.07 -1.56 11.45
N ALA A 263 -8.75 -0.74 12.24
CA ALA A 263 -8.20 0.52 12.73
C ALA A 263 -7.27 0.29 13.92
N ALA A 264 -6.17 1.05 14.02
CA ALA A 264 -5.46 1.15 15.27
C ALA A 264 -6.40 1.69 16.39
N PRO A 265 -6.20 1.28 17.65
CA PRO A 265 -7.08 1.71 18.75
C PRO A 265 -7.28 3.23 18.83
N ARG A 266 -6.24 4.02 18.53
CA ARG A 266 -6.28 5.50 18.50
C ARG A 266 -7.19 6.07 17.40
N HIS A 267 -7.44 5.33 16.33
CA HIS A 267 -8.28 5.74 15.20
C HIS A 267 -9.65 5.10 15.18
N SER A 268 -9.99 4.25 16.16
CA SER A 268 -11.26 3.49 16.19
C SER A 268 -12.51 4.38 16.19
N GLU A 269 -12.41 5.60 16.73
CA GLU A 269 -13.50 6.56 16.84
C GLU A 269 -13.46 7.66 15.77
N THR A 270 -12.43 7.75 14.94
CA THR A 270 -12.32 8.74 13.86
C THR A 270 -13.49 8.60 12.89
N PHE A 271 -13.94 9.70 12.27
CA PHE A 271 -15.10 9.74 11.36
C PHE A 271 -16.45 9.37 12.01
N ARG A 272 -16.55 9.42 13.33
CA ARG A 272 -17.85 9.44 14.02
C ARG A 272 -18.39 10.86 14.04
N SER A 273 -19.71 10.98 14.07
CA SER A 273 -20.38 12.27 14.21
C SER A 273 -19.86 13.01 15.47
N GLY A 274 -19.43 14.26 15.31
CA GLY A 274 -18.90 15.10 16.40
C GLY A 274 -17.42 14.93 16.73
N THR A 275 -16.66 14.13 15.94
CA THR A 275 -15.19 13.99 16.15
C THR A 275 -14.37 15.10 15.50
N GLY A 276 -14.99 15.99 14.71
CA GLY A 276 -14.28 17.03 13.96
C GLY A 276 -13.59 16.55 12.68
N TRP A 277 -13.75 15.30 12.33
CA TRP A 277 -13.28 14.75 11.07
C TRP A 277 -14.41 14.71 10.06
N ASP A 278 -14.26 15.42 8.96
CA ASP A 278 -15.21 15.36 7.86
C ASP A 278 -15.04 14.03 7.10
N TRP A 279 -16.18 13.44 6.75
CA TRP A 279 -16.25 12.22 5.99
C TRP A 279 -17.31 12.34 4.91
N PHE A 280 -16.96 11.99 3.69
CA PHE A 280 -17.84 12.03 2.53
C PHE A 280 -18.15 10.61 2.05
N GLN A 281 -19.38 10.37 1.68
CA GLN A 281 -19.79 9.12 1.04
C GLN A 281 -19.13 9.03 -0.33
N TYR A 282 -18.46 7.91 -0.59
CA TYR A 282 -17.91 7.65 -1.90
C TYR A 282 -19.03 7.20 -2.85
N ARG A 283 -19.40 8.03 -3.79
CA ARG A 283 -20.48 7.80 -4.77
C ARG A 283 -20.06 8.32 -6.13
N PRO A 284 -19.07 7.69 -6.77
CA PRO A 284 -18.72 8.01 -8.15
C PRO A 284 -19.87 7.64 -9.09
N PRO A 285 -19.91 8.17 -10.32
CA PRO A 285 -20.97 7.87 -11.29
C PRO A 285 -21.20 6.37 -11.57
N ASN A 286 -20.15 5.57 -11.51
CA ASN A 286 -20.20 4.09 -11.65
C ASN A 286 -20.52 3.34 -10.35
N PHE A 287 -20.84 4.06 -9.24
CA PHE A 287 -21.27 3.42 -8.01
C PHE A 287 -22.63 2.72 -8.22
N ASN A 288 -22.67 1.40 -7.99
CA ASN A 288 -23.87 0.61 -8.23
C ASN A 288 -24.48 0.88 -9.62
N GLU A 289 -23.63 0.97 -10.63
CA GLU A 289 -24.03 1.30 -12.01
C GLU A 289 -25.35 0.64 -12.41
N GLU A 290 -26.30 1.45 -12.88
CA GLU A 290 -27.68 0.98 -13.15
C GLU A 290 -27.72 0.05 -14.36
N ASP A 291 -27.00 0.39 -15.42
CA ASP A 291 -26.96 -0.38 -16.66
C ASP A 291 -25.59 -1.00 -16.92
N ILE A 292 -25.43 -2.26 -16.61
CA ILE A 292 -24.21 -3.07 -16.82
C ILE A 292 -24.33 -4.02 -18.01
N ARG A 293 -25.35 -3.88 -18.86
CA ARG A 293 -25.62 -4.80 -19.99
C ARG A 293 -24.59 -4.71 -21.11
N ASP A 294 -23.83 -3.65 -21.15
CA ASP A 294 -22.70 -3.44 -22.08
C ASP A 294 -21.37 -3.91 -21.51
N LYS A 295 -21.36 -4.41 -20.26
CA LYS A 295 -20.20 -4.96 -19.62
C LYS A 295 -20.07 -6.46 -19.90
N PRO A 296 -18.87 -7.07 -19.69
CA PRO A 296 -18.69 -8.50 -19.85
C PRO A 296 -19.63 -9.36 -18.97
N ASP A 297 -19.94 -10.56 -19.46
CA ASP A 297 -20.93 -11.45 -18.85
C ASP A 297 -20.69 -11.77 -17.39
N TYR A 298 -19.42 -11.79 -16.92
CA TYR A 298 -19.11 -12.06 -15.53
C TYR A 298 -19.66 -11.00 -14.54
N LEU A 299 -20.00 -9.81 -15.05
CA LEU A 299 -20.63 -8.74 -14.26
C LEU A 299 -22.15 -8.88 -14.18
N ASN A 300 -22.79 -9.57 -15.10
CA ASN A 300 -24.24 -9.62 -15.23
C ASN A 300 -24.93 -10.20 -13.99
N ASP A 301 -24.27 -11.08 -13.24
CA ASP A 301 -24.80 -11.71 -12.03
C ASP A 301 -24.56 -10.91 -10.74
N ILE A 302 -23.85 -9.75 -10.84
CA ILE A 302 -23.55 -8.92 -9.68
C ILE A 302 -24.73 -7.99 -9.35
N SER A 303 -25.36 -8.25 -8.21
CA SER A 303 -26.44 -7.39 -7.71
C SER A 303 -25.90 -6.08 -7.14
N PRO A 304 -26.70 -4.99 -7.21
CA PRO A 304 -26.35 -3.75 -6.51
C PRO A 304 -26.09 -3.97 -5.02
N LEU A 305 -25.08 -3.28 -4.50
CA LEU A 305 -24.66 -3.36 -3.09
C LEU A 305 -25.57 -2.51 -2.19
N SER A 306 -25.64 -2.85 -0.90
CA SER A 306 -26.15 -1.94 0.12
C SER A 306 -25.23 -0.72 0.27
N PRO A 307 -25.72 0.51 0.05
CA PRO A 307 -24.91 1.71 0.25
C PRO A 307 -24.39 1.83 1.69
N GLU A 308 -25.14 1.37 2.68
CA GLU A 308 -24.78 1.40 4.09
C GLU A 308 -23.62 0.46 4.42
N GLU A 309 -23.56 -0.71 3.78
CA GLU A 309 -22.46 -1.67 3.93
C GLU A 309 -21.19 -1.14 3.29
N VAL A 310 -21.30 -0.52 2.11
CA VAL A 310 -20.17 0.14 1.44
C VAL A 310 -19.64 1.30 2.29
N ASP A 311 -20.52 2.13 2.86
CA ASP A 311 -20.15 3.22 3.75
C ASP A 311 -19.44 2.72 5.01
N ALA A 312 -19.89 1.61 5.56
CA ALA A 312 -19.26 0.98 6.71
C ALA A 312 -17.86 0.43 6.36
N ALA A 313 -17.70 -0.17 5.19
CA ALA A 313 -16.40 -0.63 4.69
C ALA A 313 -15.46 0.56 4.44
N HIS A 314 -15.94 1.61 3.76
CA HIS A 314 -15.16 2.83 3.51
C HIS A 314 -14.63 3.44 4.80
N LYS A 315 -15.46 3.61 5.83
CA LYS A 315 -15.01 4.13 7.13
C LYS A 315 -13.94 3.27 7.78
N ARG A 316 -14.04 1.93 7.66
CA ARG A 316 -13.01 1.02 8.19
C ARG A 316 -11.70 1.20 7.42
N ILE A 317 -11.75 1.28 6.09
CA ILE A 317 -10.59 1.56 5.23
C ILE A 317 -9.94 2.87 5.64
N LEU A 318 -10.70 3.95 5.74
CA LEU A 318 -10.19 5.27 6.12
C LEU A 318 -9.53 5.28 7.50
N ARG A 319 -10.13 4.59 8.48
CA ARG A 319 -9.53 4.46 9.83
C ARG A 319 -8.26 3.62 9.83
N SER A 320 -8.24 2.57 9.00
CA SER A 320 -7.08 1.69 8.88
C SER A 320 -5.89 2.44 8.30
N ILE A 321 -6.10 3.26 7.25
CA ILE A 321 -5.02 3.95 6.55
C ILE A 321 -4.40 5.08 7.38
N LEU A 322 -5.12 5.65 8.35
CA LEU A 322 -4.57 6.67 9.27
C LEU A 322 -3.37 6.16 10.05
N SER A 323 -3.27 4.85 10.29
CA SER A 323 -2.09 4.26 10.94
C SER A 323 -0.86 4.29 10.06
N VAL A 324 -1.04 4.21 8.74
CA VAL A 324 0.04 4.40 7.76
C VAL A 324 0.46 5.86 7.71
N ASP A 325 -0.52 6.78 7.71
CA ASP A 325 -0.23 8.22 7.72
C ASP A 325 0.59 8.64 8.96
N ASP A 326 0.24 8.11 10.15
CA ASP A 326 1.06 8.26 11.37
C ASP A 326 2.48 7.69 11.19
N GLY A 327 2.59 6.54 10.50
CA GLY A 327 3.87 5.90 10.19
C GLY A 327 4.74 6.75 9.27
N ILE A 328 4.14 7.34 8.23
CA ILE A 328 4.82 8.30 7.33
C ILE A 328 5.35 9.49 8.14
N ALA A 329 4.51 10.08 9.00
CA ALA A 329 4.93 11.17 9.87
C ALA A 329 6.13 10.79 10.76
N SER A 330 6.11 9.58 11.32
CA SER A 330 7.19 9.06 12.17
C SER A 330 8.50 8.86 11.40
N VAL A 331 8.42 8.35 10.17
CA VAL A 331 9.58 8.20 9.27
C VAL A 331 10.18 9.57 8.91
N LEU A 332 9.32 10.55 8.53
CA LEU A 332 9.80 11.90 8.21
C LEU A 332 10.45 12.58 9.42
N ASN A 333 9.90 12.40 10.62
CA ASN A 333 10.47 12.91 11.86
C ASN A 333 11.84 12.28 12.16
N ALA A 334 11.98 10.95 12.00
CA ALA A 334 13.25 10.26 12.18
C ALA A 334 14.33 10.76 11.19
N LEU A 335 13.94 11.03 9.95
CA LEU A 335 14.83 11.63 8.95
C LEU A 335 15.25 13.05 9.32
N ASP A 336 14.36 13.82 9.91
CA ASP A 336 14.65 15.19 10.37
C ASP A 336 15.60 15.17 11.59
N GLU A 337 15.31 14.37 12.60
CA GLU A 337 16.10 14.21 13.83
C GLU A 337 17.52 13.68 13.55
N THR A 338 17.67 12.81 12.55
CA THR A 338 18.98 12.28 12.13
C THR A 338 19.72 13.17 11.15
N GLY A 339 19.07 14.24 10.64
CA GLY A 339 19.62 15.11 9.61
C GLY A 339 19.73 14.49 8.23
N LEU A 340 18.97 13.40 7.97
CA LEU A 340 18.97 12.66 6.70
C LEU A 340 17.88 13.11 5.72
N LYS A 341 16.95 13.97 6.15
CA LYS A 341 15.80 14.42 5.34
C LYS A 341 16.21 14.94 3.96
N ASN A 342 17.26 15.76 3.91
CA ASN A 342 17.77 16.35 2.66
C ASN A 342 18.69 15.41 1.85
N LYS A 343 18.87 14.19 2.32
CA LYS A 343 19.65 13.13 1.65
C LYS A 343 18.79 11.92 1.29
N THR A 344 17.47 12.01 1.45
CA THR A 344 16.56 10.87 1.28
C THR A 344 15.48 11.21 0.28
N ILE A 345 15.20 10.25 -0.60
CA ILE A 345 14.03 10.21 -1.48
C ILE A 345 13.02 9.26 -0.84
N VAL A 346 11.81 9.72 -0.57
CA VAL A 346 10.71 8.90 -0.03
C VAL A 346 9.64 8.75 -1.11
N LEU A 347 9.32 7.52 -1.46
CA LEU A 347 8.24 7.17 -2.38
C LEU A 347 7.06 6.60 -1.58
N PHE A 348 5.87 7.12 -1.83
CA PHE A 348 4.62 6.60 -1.28
C PHE A 348 3.75 6.07 -2.41
N LEU A 349 3.29 4.82 -2.31
CA LEU A 349 2.44 4.18 -3.31
C LEU A 349 1.58 3.06 -2.69
N SER A 350 0.67 2.48 -3.50
CA SER A 350 -0.01 1.21 -3.20
C SER A 350 0.44 0.12 -4.18
N ASP A 351 0.34 -1.15 -3.77
CA ASP A 351 0.63 -2.28 -4.67
C ASP A 351 -0.45 -2.46 -5.76
N ASN A 352 -1.71 -2.18 -5.44
CA ASN A 352 -2.83 -2.09 -6.38
C ASN A 352 -3.92 -1.18 -5.81
N GLY A 353 -4.89 -0.83 -6.64
CA GLY A 353 -6.11 -0.17 -6.22
C GLY A 353 -7.16 -1.14 -5.69
N ALA A 354 -8.33 -0.62 -5.34
CA ALA A 354 -9.49 -1.42 -4.99
C ALA A 354 -10.79 -0.66 -5.29
N THR A 355 -11.81 -1.39 -5.75
CA THR A 355 -13.17 -0.88 -5.93
C THR A 355 -13.85 -0.63 -4.59
N LEU A 356 -14.87 0.21 -4.60
CA LEU A 356 -15.73 0.47 -3.43
C LEU A 356 -17.17 0.79 -3.89
N GLY A 357 -17.78 -0.17 -4.58
CA GLY A 357 -19.08 -0.01 -5.21
C GLY A 357 -19.02 0.33 -6.70
N ASP A 358 -17.84 0.57 -7.24
CA ASP A 358 -17.61 0.79 -8.68
C ASP A 358 -18.11 -0.41 -9.47
N HIS A 359 -18.92 -0.21 -10.50
CA HIS A 359 -19.52 -1.26 -11.36
C HIS A 359 -20.16 -2.42 -10.55
N ARG A 360 -20.76 -2.10 -9.39
CA ARG A 360 -21.34 -3.06 -8.41
C ARG A 360 -20.35 -3.99 -7.72
N PHE A 361 -19.03 -3.83 -7.93
CA PHE A 361 -18.06 -4.55 -7.11
C PHE A 361 -18.07 -4.02 -5.68
N GLY A 362 -18.01 -4.91 -4.71
CA GLY A 362 -17.73 -4.57 -3.31
C GLY A 362 -16.33 -3.97 -3.16
N VAL A 363 -15.71 -4.17 -2.00
CA VAL A 363 -14.27 -3.91 -1.91
C VAL A 363 -13.56 -5.09 -2.56
N SER A 364 -13.09 -4.87 -3.78
CA SER A 364 -12.51 -5.89 -4.65
C SER A 364 -11.32 -5.33 -5.43
N LYS A 365 -10.55 -6.22 -6.03
CA LYS A 365 -9.42 -5.96 -6.91
C LYS A 365 -9.44 -6.96 -8.08
N ASN A 366 -8.39 -7.04 -8.85
CA ASN A 366 -8.23 -7.89 -10.04
C ASN A 366 -9.00 -7.40 -11.28
N CYS A 367 -9.80 -6.34 -11.17
CA CYS A 367 -10.54 -5.81 -12.31
C CYS A 367 -9.66 -4.88 -13.16
N VAL A 368 -10.07 -4.68 -14.42
CA VAL A 368 -9.36 -3.81 -15.36
C VAL A 368 -9.66 -2.33 -15.16
N TYR A 369 -10.75 -2.00 -14.43
CA TYR A 369 -11.23 -0.63 -14.24
C TYR A 369 -10.25 0.23 -13.45
N GLU A 370 -10.28 1.57 -13.70
CA GLU A 370 -9.38 2.53 -13.05
C GLU A 370 -9.30 2.34 -11.52
N ALA A 371 -10.42 2.00 -10.87
CA ALA A 371 -10.46 1.76 -9.43
C ALA A 371 -9.51 0.65 -8.95
N CYS A 372 -9.28 -0.40 -9.77
CA CYS A 372 -8.38 -1.51 -9.44
C CYS A 372 -6.92 -1.25 -9.82
N VAL A 373 -6.70 -0.56 -10.96
CA VAL A 373 -5.35 -0.45 -11.54
C VAL A 373 -4.64 0.86 -11.22
N LYS A 374 -5.39 1.94 -10.95
CA LYS A 374 -4.83 3.24 -10.62
C LYS A 374 -4.44 3.31 -9.15
N ILE A 375 -3.19 3.70 -8.88
CA ILE A 375 -2.62 3.72 -7.53
C ILE A 375 -2.19 5.13 -7.11
N PRO A 376 -2.24 5.49 -5.82
CA PRO A 376 -1.55 6.66 -5.31
C PRO A 376 -0.05 6.52 -5.57
N PHE A 377 0.61 7.62 -5.96
CA PHE A 377 2.06 7.65 -6.16
C PHE A 377 2.61 9.05 -5.92
N VAL A 378 3.41 9.22 -4.89
CA VAL A 378 4.04 10.50 -4.52
C VAL A 378 5.52 10.29 -4.29
N VAL A 379 6.36 11.18 -4.85
CA VAL A 379 7.80 11.20 -4.62
C VAL A 379 8.16 12.44 -3.81
N TYR A 380 8.53 12.26 -2.57
CA TYR A 380 8.96 13.32 -1.67
C TYR A 380 10.49 13.39 -1.63
N ALA A 381 11.04 14.44 -2.18
CA ALA A 381 12.49 14.65 -2.24
C ALA A 381 12.82 16.15 -2.40
N PRO A 382 12.43 17.01 -1.44
CA PRO A 382 12.46 18.47 -1.61
C PRO A 382 13.84 19.04 -1.85
N ALA A 383 14.92 18.33 -1.45
CA ALA A 383 16.30 18.73 -1.71
C ALA A 383 16.79 18.38 -3.13
N TYR A 384 16.07 17.48 -3.83
CA TYR A 384 16.48 17.00 -5.16
C TYR A 384 15.58 17.52 -6.27
N PHE A 385 14.26 17.56 -6.04
CA PHE A 385 13.27 17.82 -7.09
C PHE A 385 12.24 18.84 -6.61
N GLY A 386 11.79 19.71 -7.54
CA GLY A 386 10.77 20.70 -7.26
C GLY A 386 9.37 20.05 -7.13
N ALA A 387 8.57 20.58 -6.21
CA ALA A 387 7.18 20.14 -6.03
C ALA A 387 6.32 20.45 -7.27
N ARG A 388 5.54 19.47 -7.71
CA ARG A 388 4.59 19.60 -8.82
C ARG A 388 3.62 18.43 -8.92
N SER A 389 2.60 18.59 -9.73
CA SER A 389 1.82 17.49 -10.28
C SER A 389 2.45 17.00 -11.58
N GLU A 390 2.45 15.69 -11.79
CA GLU A 390 2.97 15.01 -12.99
C GLU A 390 1.87 14.09 -13.54
N ASP A 391 1.49 14.28 -14.79
CA ASP A 391 0.35 13.59 -15.41
C ASP A 391 0.74 12.51 -16.43
N ARG A 392 2.04 12.36 -16.74
CA ARG A 392 2.50 11.30 -17.64
C ARG A 392 2.22 9.91 -17.05
N LEU A 393 1.93 8.94 -17.96
CA LEU A 393 1.67 7.56 -17.59
C LEU A 393 2.91 6.91 -16.97
N ILE A 394 2.78 6.42 -15.73
CA ILE A 394 3.80 5.61 -15.08
C ILE A 394 3.22 4.30 -14.57
N ALA A 395 4.05 3.29 -14.47
CA ALA A 395 3.66 1.97 -13.99
C ALA A 395 4.54 1.53 -12.82
N ASN A 396 4.06 0.58 -12.04
CA ASN A 396 4.78 0.01 -10.90
C ASN A 396 6.10 -0.66 -11.31
N ILE A 397 6.21 -1.18 -12.54
CA ILE A 397 7.45 -1.73 -13.11
C ILE A 397 8.56 -0.67 -13.26
N ASP A 398 8.25 0.61 -13.27
CA ASP A 398 9.21 1.72 -13.43
C ASP A 398 10.08 1.95 -12.18
N LEU A 399 9.69 1.35 -11.04
CA LEU A 399 10.42 1.54 -9.79
C LEU A 399 11.80 0.89 -9.80
N ALA A 400 11.91 -0.35 -10.27
CA ALA A 400 13.18 -1.06 -10.29
C ALA A 400 14.26 -0.32 -11.13
N PRO A 401 14.00 0.04 -12.40
CA PRO A 401 14.98 0.79 -13.19
C PRO A 401 15.28 2.17 -12.60
N THR A 402 14.30 2.80 -11.93
CA THR A 402 14.52 4.09 -11.25
C THR A 402 15.51 3.97 -10.09
N PHE A 403 15.41 2.91 -9.28
CA PHE A 403 16.33 2.69 -8.16
C PHE A 403 17.74 2.35 -8.65
N ILE A 404 17.85 1.52 -9.69
CA ILE A 404 19.13 1.21 -10.34
C ILE A 404 19.81 2.50 -10.85
N ASP A 405 19.06 3.37 -11.53
CA ASP A 405 19.55 4.63 -12.09
C ASP A 405 19.93 5.62 -10.97
N LEU A 406 19.14 5.75 -9.90
CA LEU A 406 19.48 6.54 -8.71
C LEU A 406 20.74 6.03 -8.00
N ALA A 407 21.00 4.74 -8.05
CA ALA A 407 22.20 4.12 -7.51
C ALA A 407 23.42 4.24 -8.45
N GLY A 408 23.23 4.75 -9.67
CA GLY A 408 24.29 4.87 -10.69
C GLY A 408 24.61 3.53 -11.38
N GLY A 409 23.71 2.55 -11.32
CA GLY A 409 23.86 1.24 -11.97
C GLY A 409 23.41 1.26 -13.45
N ALA A 410 23.71 0.19 -14.15
CA ALA A 410 23.18 -0.07 -15.50
C ALA A 410 21.90 -0.88 -15.40
N ILE A 411 20.82 -0.40 -16.04
CA ILE A 411 19.54 -1.11 -16.09
C ILE A 411 19.70 -2.35 -16.98
N PRO A 412 19.38 -3.55 -16.49
CA PRO A 412 19.44 -4.78 -17.30
C PRO A 412 18.42 -4.79 -18.44
N ASP A 413 18.74 -5.49 -19.53
CA ASP A 413 17.86 -5.64 -20.70
C ASP A 413 16.55 -6.41 -20.38
N SER A 414 16.52 -7.19 -19.30
CA SER A 414 15.33 -7.92 -18.85
C SER A 414 14.29 -7.04 -18.15
N VAL A 415 14.60 -5.77 -17.87
CA VAL A 415 13.69 -4.86 -17.18
C VAL A 415 12.82 -4.15 -18.20
N ASP A 416 11.50 -4.35 -18.10
CA ASP A 416 10.50 -3.76 -19.01
C ASP A 416 10.19 -2.29 -18.67
N GLY A 417 10.36 -1.92 -17.40
CA GLY A 417 10.08 -0.58 -16.89
C GLY A 417 11.03 0.49 -17.40
N LEU A 418 10.61 1.75 -17.27
CA LEU A 418 11.41 2.93 -17.62
C LEU A 418 11.82 3.70 -16.35
N SER A 419 13.09 4.15 -16.28
CA SER A 419 13.53 5.00 -15.17
C SER A 419 12.74 6.30 -15.10
N LEU A 420 12.13 6.58 -13.95
CA LEU A 420 11.40 7.83 -13.67
C LEU A 420 12.34 9.02 -13.40
N LEU A 421 13.66 8.83 -13.38
CA LEU A 421 14.60 9.86 -12.97
C LEU A 421 14.54 11.10 -13.87
N SER A 422 14.32 10.94 -15.18
CA SER A 422 14.10 12.07 -16.10
C SER A 422 12.82 12.85 -15.77
N LEU A 423 11.75 12.11 -15.38
CA LEU A 423 10.51 12.73 -14.92
C LEU A 423 10.75 13.45 -13.59
N PHE A 424 11.47 12.87 -12.64
CA PHE A 424 11.79 13.53 -11.38
C PHE A 424 12.56 14.85 -11.58
N LYS A 425 13.48 14.88 -12.53
CA LYS A 425 14.25 16.07 -12.90
C LYS A 425 13.47 17.09 -13.72
N ASN A 426 12.26 16.72 -14.18
CA ASN A 426 11.47 17.50 -15.12
C ASN A 426 12.19 17.74 -16.46
N ASP A 427 12.98 16.75 -16.88
CA ASP A 427 13.70 16.83 -18.14
C ASP A 427 12.72 16.68 -19.33
N PRO A 428 12.96 17.37 -20.46
CA PRO A 428 12.20 17.19 -21.67
C PRO A 428 12.57 15.85 -22.32
N VAL A 429 11.80 14.81 -22.02
CA VAL A 429 12.03 13.45 -22.52
C VAL A 429 10.79 12.97 -23.28
N GLN A 430 11.00 12.21 -24.37
CA GLN A 430 9.94 11.41 -24.95
C GLN A 430 9.59 10.29 -23.94
N TRP A 431 8.30 10.15 -23.66
CA TRP A 431 7.80 9.21 -22.68
C TRP A 431 6.81 8.24 -23.31
N ARG A 432 6.51 7.12 -22.63
CA ARG A 432 5.52 6.14 -23.12
C ARG A 432 4.15 6.79 -23.31
N GLU A 433 3.42 6.31 -24.29
CA GLU A 433 2.05 6.73 -24.59
C GLU A 433 1.01 5.74 -24.08
N ASP A 434 1.45 4.53 -23.66
CA ASP A 434 0.59 3.45 -23.23
C ASP A 434 1.22 2.56 -22.16
N ILE A 435 0.38 1.76 -21.50
CA ILE A 435 0.74 0.76 -20.48
C ILE A 435 -0.04 -0.51 -20.74
N LEU A 436 0.62 -1.67 -20.61
CA LEU A 436 -0.04 -2.97 -20.59
C LEU A 436 -0.61 -3.24 -19.20
N LEU A 437 -1.87 -3.69 -19.12
CA LEU A 437 -2.52 -4.20 -17.93
C LEU A 437 -2.84 -5.68 -18.15
N GLU A 438 -2.60 -6.50 -17.15
CA GLU A 438 -2.70 -7.94 -17.25
C GLU A 438 -3.40 -8.55 -16.02
N HIS A 439 -4.12 -9.64 -16.22
CA HIS A 439 -4.72 -10.40 -15.13
C HIS A 439 -4.90 -11.87 -15.51
N TRP A 440 -4.63 -12.73 -14.55
CA TRP A 440 -4.94 -14.17 -14.61
C TRP A 440 -5.87 -14.56 -13.47
N PRO A 441 -6.93 -15.34 -13.75
CA PRO A 441 -7.85 -15.77 -12.71
C PRO A 441 -7.16 -16.70 -11.72
N ALA A 442 -7.46 -16.52 -10.44
CA ALA A 442 -7.09 -17.50 -9.42
C ALA A 442 -8.01 -18.74 -9.53
N GLU A 443 -7.52 -19.92 -9.15
CA GLU A 443 -8.34 -21.13 -9.12
C GLU A 443 -9.51 -20.99 -8.13
N GLU A 444 -9.28 -20.32 -6.99
CA GLU A 444 -10.30 -20.04 -5.97
C GLU A 444 -10.03 -18.67 -5.29
N GLY A 445 -11.09 -18.04 -4.79
CA GLY A 445 -11.00 -16.83 -3.99
C GLY A 445 -11.21 -15.53 -4.76
N VAL A 446 -10.60 -14.44 -4.28
CA VAL A 446 -10.73 -13.10 -4.87
C VAL A 446 -10.16 -13.10 -6.29
N GLY A 447 -10.98 -12.71 -7.26
CA GLY A 447 -10.61 -12.64 -8.68
C GLY A 447 -10.88 -13.92 -9.47
N SER A 448 -11.33 -15.01 -8.85
CA SER A 448 -11.70 -16.25 -9.59
C SER A 448 -12.86 -16.07 -10.57
N MET A 449 -13.70 -15.05 -10.37
CA MET A 449 -14.82 -14.71 -11.25
C MET A 449 -14.41 -13.85 -12.44
N ILE A 450 -13.28 -13.17 -12.37
CA ILE A 450 -12.81 -12.25 -13.41
C ILE A 450 -11.98 -13.06 -14.40
N PRO A 451 -12.37 -13.13 -15.69
CA PRO A 451 -11.62 -13.86 -16.68
C PRO A 451 -10.21 -13.27 -16.87
N GLU A 452 -9.28 -14.07 -17.38
CA GLU A 452 -8.00 -13.57 -17.89
C GLU A 452 -8.24 -12.44 -18.88
N PHE A 453 -7.50 -11.35 -18.70
CA PHE A 453 -7.54 -10.22 -19.63
C PHE A 453 -6.16 -9.62 -19.86
N TYR A 454 -6.06 -8.97 -21.00
CA TYR A 454 -5.00 -8.04 -21.35
C TYR A 454 -5.63 -6.72 -21.78
N ALA A 455 -5.03 -5.60 -21.38
CA ALA A 455 -5.53 -4.30 -21.80
C ALA A 455 -4.40 -3.32 -22.12
N VAL A 456 -4.62 -2.48 -23.10
CA VAL A 456 -3.79 -1.30 -23.37
C VAL A 456 -4.49 -0.06 -22.82
N ARG A 457 -3.79 0.69 -21.97
CA ARG A 457 -4.25 1.94 -21.39
C ARG A 457 -3.38 3.09 -21.86
N THR A 458 -3.94 4.01 -22.65
CA THR A 458 -3.32 5.27 -23.08
C THR A 458 -3.84 6.43 -22.22
N MET A 459 -3.40 7.68 -22.45
CA MET A 459 -3.97 8.85 -21.74
C MET A 459 -5.47 9.05 -22.04
N GLU A 460 -5.92 8.66 -23.20
CA GLU A 460 -7.27 8.95 -23.69
C GLU A 460 -8.18 7.71 -23.73
N TRP A 461 -7.60 6.53 -23.89
CA TRP A 461 -8.36 5.31 -24.20
C TRP A 461 -7.91 4.13 -23.34
N LYS A 462 -8.85 3.22 -23.11
CA LYS A 462 -8.57 1.87 -22.59
C LYS A 462 -9.27 0.85 -23.50
N TYR A 463 -8.51 -0.15 -23.96
CA TYR A 463 -9.04 -1.29 -24.72
C TYR A 463 -8.66 -2.58 -24.02
N VAL A 464 -9.62 -3.48 -23.88
CA VAL A 464 -9.49 -4.73 -23.13
C VAL A 464 -9.88 -5.91 -24.00
N GLU A 465 -9.09 -6.98 -23.95
CA GLU A 465 -9.41 -8.30 -24.50
C GLU A 465 -9.50 -9.31 -23.37
N TYR A 466 -10.64 -10.01 -23.29
CA TYR A 466 -10.82 -11.10 -22.33
C TYR A 466 -10.65 -12.47 -23.01
N ALA A 467 -10.16 -13.46 -22.27
CA ALA A 467 -10.04 -14.84 -22.73
C ALA A 467 -11.41 -15.47 -23.12
N THR A 468 -12.52 -14.88 -22.67
CA THR A 468 -13.90 -15.23 -23.09
C THR A 468 -14.22 -14.83 -24.52
N GLY A 469 -13.41 -13.96 -25.12
CA GLY A 469 -13.62 -13.37 -26.44
C GLY A 469 -14.44 -12.08 -26.41
N GLU A 470 -14.79 -11.58 -25.24
CA GLU A 470 -15.42 -10.27 -25.03
C GLU A 470 -14.37 -9.17 -25.03
N ASN A 471 -14.76 -7.97 -25.45
CA ASN A 471 -13.89 -6.80 -25.47
C ASN A 471 -14.57 -5.61 -24.82
N GLU A 472 -13.76 -4.71 -24.27
CA GLU A 472 -14.21 -3.39 -23.80
C GLU A 472 -13.36 -2.28 -24.43
N LEU A 473 -13.98 -1.14 -24.68
CA LEU A 473 -13.32 0.07 -25.15
C LEU A 473 -13.93 1.28 -24.45
N TYR A 474 -13.10 2.12 -23.83
CA TYR A 474 -13.52 3.30 -23.09
C TYR A 474 -12.78 4.56 -23.54
N ASP A 475 -13.53 5.66 -23.70
CA ASP A 475 -13.02 7.02 -23.90
C ASP A 475 -12.84 7.68 -22.53
N LEU A 476 -11.64 7.59 -21.96
CA LEU A 476 -11.36 8.04 -20.59
C LEU A 476 -11.38 9.56 -20.43
N VAL A 477 -11.36 10.32 -21.55
CA VAL A 477 -11.49 11.78 -21.51
C VAL A 477 -12.94 12.21 -21.27
N ASN A 478 -13.88 11.55 -21.95
CA ASN A 478 -15.30 11.88 -21.88
C ASN A 478 -16.05 10.98 -20.88
N ASP A 479 -15.51 9.81 -20.58
CA ASP A 479 -16.07 8.81 -19.66
C ASP A 479 -14.99 8.24 -18.72
N PRO A 480 -14.47 9.05 -17.79
CA PRO A 480 -13.41 8.61 -16.87
C PRO A 480 -13.88 7.58 -15.84
N TYR A 481 -15.17 7.25 -15.81
CA TYR A 481 -15.75 6.24 -14.94
C TYR A 481 -16.14 4.96 -15.66
N GLU A 482 -15.79 4.84 -16.96
CA GLU A 482 -15.93 3.61 -17.74
C GLU A 482 -17.39 3.08 -17.79
N LEU A 483 -18.35 4.02 -17.91
CA LEU A 483 -19.79 3.72 -17.92
C LEU A 483 -20.28 3.12 -19.24
N VAL A 484 -19.68 3.50 -20.38
CA VAL A 484 -20.18 3.15 -21.69
C VAL A 484 -19.14 2.38 -22.48
N ASN A 485 -19.33 1.07 -22.62
CA ASN A 485 -18.49 0.25 -23.49
C ASN A 485 -18.74 0.60 -24.97
N LEU A 486 -17.68 1.01 -25.65
CA LEU A 486 -17.69 1.42 -27.07
C LEU A 486 -17.22 0.32 -28.03
N ALA A 487 -16.77 -0.84 -27.50
CA ALA A 487 -16.28 -1.95 -28.33
C ALA A 487 -17.37 -2.43 -29.33
N GLY A 488 -16.97 -2.72 -30.55
CA GLY A 488 -17.84 -3.17 -31.59
C GLY A 488 -18.76 -2.10 -32.20
N LYS A 489 -18.79 -0.84 -31.71
CA LYS A 489 -19.58 0.25 -32.28
C LYS A 489 -18.93 0.78 -33.54
N SER A 490 -19.73 1.00 -34.61
CA SER A 490 -19.23 1.38 -35.95
C SER A 490 -18.33 2.60 -35.95
N ASP A 491 -18.65 3.59 -35.12
CA ASP A 491 -17.98 4.89 -35.09
C ASP A 491 -16.58 4.83 -34.43
N PHE A 492 -16.29 3.75 -33.70
CA PHE A 492 -15.03 3.55 -32.95
C PHE A 492 -14.15 2.43 -33.52
N ARG A 493 -14.50 1.84 -34.66
CA ARG A 493 -13.75 0.71 -35.24
C ARG A 493 -12.27 0.99 -35.50
N ASP A 494 -11.96 2.20 -35.98
CA ASP A 494 -10.56 2.54 -36.30
C ASP A 494 -9.68 2.65 -35.05
N ILE A 495 -10.21 3.25 -33.98
CA ILE A 495 -9.47 3.33 -32.72
C ILE A 495 -9.37 1.95 -32.03
N GLU A 496 -10.46 1.17 -32.06
CA GLU A 496 -10.47 -0.20 -31.53
C GLU A 496 -9.40 -1.07 -32.23
N ALA A 497 -9.37 -1.04 -33.60
CA ALA A 497 -8.39 -1.78 -34.37
C ALA A 497 -6.95 -1.32 -34.12
N LYS A 498 -6.72 -0.01 -33.96
CA LYS A 498 -5.39 0.53 -33.58
C LYS A 498 -4.93 0.04 -32.22
N LEU A 499 -5.82 0.09 -31.22
CA LEU A 499 -5.49 -0.33 -29.85
C LEU A 499 -5.31 -1.84 -29.75
N ALA A 500 -6.12 -2.64 -30.46
CA ALA A 500 -5.95 -4.09 -30.54
C ALA A 500 -4.58 -4.47 -31.16
N MET A 501 -4.14 -3.76 -32.20
CA MET A 501 -2.80 -3.94 -32.77
C MET A 501 -1.71 -3.61 -31.74
N ARG A 502 -1.85 -2.47 -31.04
CA ARG A 502 -0.87 -2.06 -30.02
C ARG A 502 -0.84 -3.03 -28.84
N LEU A 503 -2.01 -3.50 -28.39
CA LEU A 503 -2.11 -4.51 -27.33
C LEU A 503 -1.35 -5.79 -27.70
N LYS A 504 -1.46 -6.21 -28.97
CA LYS A 504 -0.72 -7.38 -29.44
C LYS A 504 0.79 -7.16 -29.39
N GLU A 505 1.28 -5.98 -29.80
CA GLU A 505 2.71 -5.63 -29.69
C GLU A 505 3.20 -5.70 -28.24
N LEU A 506 2.45 -5.08 -27.31
CA LEU A 506 2.80 -5.06 -25.88
C LEU A 506 2.83 -6.45 -25.22
N LYS A 507 2.03 -7.39 -25.71
CA LYS A 507 2.02 -8.78 -25.24
C LYS A 507 3.22 -9.58 -25.74
N ASP A 508 3.84 -9.14 -26.84
CA ASP A 508 4.99 -9.78 -27.47
C ASP A 508 6.33 -9.13 -27.03
N GLU A 509 6.29 -7.97 -26.33
CA GLU A 509 7.45 -7.30 -25.73
C GLU A 509 7.89 -8.01 -24.44
#